data_9a7c4e8244f2b27bd7fb044cd4d7cc55
#
_entry.id   9a7c4e8244f2b27bd7fb044cd4d7cc55
#
_cell.length_a   1.000
_cell.length_b   1.000
_cell.length_c   1.000
_cell.angle_alpha   90.00
_cell.angle_beta   90.00
_cell.angle_gamma   90.00
#
_symmetry.space_group_name_H-M   'P 1'
#
loop_
_entity.id
_entity.type
_entity.pdbx_description
1 polymer ?
#
loop_
_entity_poly.entity_id
_entity_poly.type
_entity_poly.pdbx_seq_one_letter_code
_entity_poly.pdbx_strand_id
1 'polypeptide(L)'
;MYFGLSEDQVFFQDNVKKFLDAEAPLDVIKKIADGNNQNIKDELHQGIINLGINNILIPEENGGLGLDLLFAVAISQSLGACVAPLPYTGPYVLAPTAIKHGANQEQKNRFFEGM
;
A
#
# COMPACT_ATOMS: atom_id res chain seq x y z
N MET A 1 -22.40 -14.11 -12.42
CA MET A 1 -21.54 -13.68 -11.31
C MET A 1 -20.10 -13.65 -11.81
N TYR A 2 -19.42 -12.53 -11.64
CA TYR A 2 -18.03 -12.36 -12.07
C TYR A 2 -17.09 -12.53 -10.87
N PHE A 3 -16.11 -13.40 -10.99
CA PHE A 3 -15.15 -13.71 -9.91
C PHE A 3 -13.74 -13.13 -10.14
N GLY A 4 -13.62 -12.11 -10.99
CA GLY A 4 -12.34 -11.44 -11.23
C GLY A 4 -12.26 -10.09 -10.53
N LEU A 5 -11.09 -9.46 -10.65
CA LEU A 5 -10.90 -8.08 -10.18
C LEU A 5 -11.67 -7.11 -11.08
N SER A 6 -12.15 -6.00 -10.53
CA SER A 6 -12.73 -4.90 -11.29
C SER A 6 -11.66 -4.18 -12.12
N GLU A 7 -12.09 -3.38 -13.10
CA GLU A 7 -11.18 -2.57 -13.92
C GLU A 7 -10.34 -1.62 -13.05
N ASP A 8 -10.95 -1.00 -12.05
CA ASP A 8 -10.25 -0.10 -11.12
C ASP A 8 -9.23 -0.83 -10.25
N GLN A 9 -9.56 -2.05 -9.80
CA GLN A 9 -8.63 -2.89 -9.03
C GLN A 9 -7.44 -3.31 -9.90
N VAL A 10 -7.67 -3.70 -11.15
CA VAL A 10 -6.61 -4.01 -12.11
C VAL A 10 -5.75 -2.78 -12.41
N PHE A 11 -6.36 -1.60 -12.52
CA PHE A 11 -5.64 -0.35 -12.73
C PHE A 11 -4.64 -0.05 -11.60
N PHE A 12 -5.06 -0.18 -10.35
CA PHE A 12 -4.15 -0.03 -9.20
C PHE A 12 -3.05 -1.09 -9.21
N GLN A 13 -3.41 -2.34 -9.46
CA GLN A 13 -2.46 -3.44 -9.53
C GLN A 13 -1.38 -3.21 -10.60
N ASP A 14 -1.78 -2.78 -11.79
CA ASP A 14 -0.87 -2.49 -12.90
C ASP A 14 0.03 -1.29 -12.62
N ASN A 15 -0.48 -0.25 -11.98
CA ASN A 15 0.32 0.92 -11.60
C ASN A 15 1.40 0.55 -10.58
N VAL A 16 1.06 -0.25 -9.58
CA VAL A 16 2.01 -0.75 -8.59
C VAL A 16 3.07 -1.61 -9.26
N LYS A 17 2.66 -2.51 -10.16
CA LYS A 17 3.57 -3.37 -10.90
C LYS A 17 4.54 -2.57 -11.76
N LYS A 18 4.06 -1.59 -12.53
CA LYS A 18 4.89 -0.72 -13.36
C LYS A 18 5.91 0.04 -12.54
N PHE A 19 5.49 0.60 -11.41
CA PHE A 19 6.38 1.31 -10.51
C PHE A 19 7.48 0.39 -9.98
N LEU A 20 7.12 -0.80 -9.51
CA LEU A 20 8.09 -1.75 -8.96
C LEU A 20 9.04 -2.31 -10.02
N ASP A 21 8.55 -2.58 -11.23
CA ASP A 21 9.40 -3.04 -12.33
C ASP A 21 10.45 -1.99 -12.72
N ALA A 22 10.11 -0.71 -12.62
CA ALA A 22 11.01 0.40 -12.93
C ALA A 22 11.98 0.72 -11.78
N GLU A 23 11.48 0.80 -10.54
CA GLU A 23 12.21 1.32 -9.39
C GLU A 23 12.81 0.24 -8.47
N ALA A 24 12.27 -0.97 -8.52
CA ALA A 24 12.69 -2.08 -7.67
C ALA A 24 12.93 -3.38 -8.45
N PRO A 25 13.77 -3.37 -9.49
CA PRO A 25 14.20 -4.62 -10.11
C PRO A 25 14.99 -5.48 -9.10
N LEU A 26 15.17 -6.75 -9.40
CA LEU A 26 15.73 -7.73 -8.46
C LEU A 26 17.09 -7.33 -7.89
N ASP A 27 17.95 -6.69 -8.67
CA ASP A 27 19.26 -6.20 -8.21
C ASP A 27 19.13 -5.11 -7.13
N VAL A 28 18.14 -4.22 -7.24
CA VAL A 28 17.83 -3.20 -6.21
C VAL A 28 17.31 -3.87 -4.94
N ILE A 29 16.42 -4.85 -5.07
CA ILE A 29 15.90 -5.61 -3.93
C ILE A 29 17.02 -6.32 -3.18
N LYS A 30 17.96 -6.94 -3.89
CA LYS A 30 19.15 -7.57 -3.30
C LYS A 30 20.01 -6.58 -2.53
N LYS A 31 20.23 -5.39 -3.07
CA LYS A 31 20.96 -4.31 -2.37
C LYS A 31 20.29 -3.90 -1.07
N ILE A 32 18.97 -3.79 -1.07
CA ILE A 32 18.19 -3.48 0.16
C ILE A 32 18.32 -4.61 1.17
N ALA A 33 18.25 -5.86 0.73
CA ALA A 33 18.39 -7.03 1.59
C ALA A 33 19.77 -7.13 2.26
N ASP A 34 20.82 -6.63 1.60
CA ASP A 34 22.18 -6.58 2.15
C ASP A 34 22.35 -5.56 3.30
N GLY A 35 21.36 -4.73 3.55
CA GLY A 35 21.25 -3.91 4.75
C GLY A 35 21.98 -2.55 4.71
N ASN A 36 22.63 -2.20 3.61
CA ASN A 36 23.45 -0.98 3.52
C ASN A 36 22.84 0.14 2.68
N ASN A 37 21.56 0.04 2.31
CA ASN A 37 20.91 0.94 1.34
C ASN A 37 19.57 1.49 1.87
N GLN A 38 19.58 2.06 3.06
CA GLN A 38 18.37 2.63 3.67
C GLN A 38 17.74 3.73 2.80
N ASN A 39 18.56 4.56 2.16
CA ASN A 39 18.06 5.63 1.28
C ASN A 39 17.23 5.09 0.10
N ILE A 40 17.68 4.00 -0.52
CA ILE A 40 16.93 3.37 -1.63
C ILE A 40 15.60 2.83 -1.13
N LYS A 41 15.57 2.24 0.06
CA LYS A 41 14.35 1.75 0.69
C LYS A 41 13.38 2.89 1.00
N ASP A 42 13.88 4.00 1.52
CA ASP A 42 13.07 5.18 1.85
C ASP A 42 12.48 5.82 0.59
N GLU A 43 13.27 5.95 -0.48
CA GLU A 43 12.80 6.45 -1.77
C GLU A 43 11.73 5.53 -2.37
N LEU A 44 11.91 4.22 -2.29
CA LEU A 44 10.94 3.24 -2.77
C LEU A 44 9.64 3.35 -1.96
N HIS A 45 9.72 3.48 -0.64
CA HIS A 45 8.57 3.66 0.22
C HIS A 45 7.83 4.97 -0.10
N GLN A 46 8.56 6.06 -0.30
CA GLN A 46 7.96 7.33 -0.69
C GLN A 46 7.25 7.25 -2.06
N GLY A 47 7.82 6.52 -3.00
CA GLY A 47 7.20 6.26 -4.30
C GLY A 47 5.85 5.52 -4.16
N ILE A 48 5.79 4.53 -3.29
CA ILE A 48 4.55 3.80 -2.97
C ILE A 48 3.51 4.75 -2.35
N ILE A 49 3.91 5.61 -1.44
CA ILE A 49 3.02 6.63 -0.86
C ILE A 49 2.49 7.59 -1.94
N ASN A 50 3.35 8.01 -2.86
CA ASN A 50 2.97 8.89 -3.96
C ASN A 50 1.96 8.26 -4.92
N LEU A 51 1.91 6.93 -5.02
CA LEU A 51 0.86 6.21 -5.75
C LEU A 51 -0.49 6.20 -5.01
N GLY A 52 -0.53 6.63 -3.75
CA GLY A 52 -1.76 6.67 -2.95
C GLY A 52 -2.20 5.35 -2.36
N ILE A 53 -1.40 4.30 -2.46
CA ILE A 53 -1.80 2.97 -1.97
C ILE A 53 -1.75 2.83 -0.45
N ASN A 54 -1.12 3.74 0.24
CA ASN A 54 -1.18 3.84 1.71
C ASN A 54 -2.56 4.29 2.22
N ASN A 55 -3.33 4.99 1.40
CA ASN A 55 -4.61 5.59 1.78
C ASN A 55 -5.85 4.80 1.31
N ILE A 56 -5.66 3.63 0.75
CA ILE A 56 -6.73 2.83 0.12
C ILE A 56 -7.90 2.59 1.09
N LEU A 57 -7.60 2.15 2.31
CA LEU A 57 -8.62 1.76 3.30
C LEU A 57 -8.97 2.86 4.30
N ILE A 58 -8.33 4.01 4.24
CA ILE A 58 -8.68 5.15 5.08
C ILE A 58 -9.97 5.77 4.54
N PRO A 59 -10.97 6.07 5.40
CA PRO A 59 -12.22 6.70 4.95
C PRO A 59 -11.98 8.04 4.25
N GLU A 60 -12.82 8.38 3.28
CA GLU A 60 -12.76 9.67 2.57
C GLU A 60 -12.87 10.85 3.52
N GLU A 61 -13.70 10.78 4.55
CA GLU A 61 -13.85 11.80 5.59
C GLU A 61 -12.55 12.06 6.38
N ASN A 62 -11.62 11.12 6.36
CA ASN A 62 -10.31 11.23 7.00
C ASN A 62 -9.17 11.41 5.99
N GLY A 63 -9.48 11.78 4.76
CA GLY A 63 -8.50 12.08 3.73
C GLY A 63 -8.01 10.88 2.91
N GLY A 64 -8.62 9.72 3.07
CA GLY A 64 -8.29 8.51 2.32
C GLY A 64 -9.14 8.32 1.06
N LEU A 65 -8.96 7.19 0.40
CA LEU A 65 -9.70 6.82 -0.80
C LEU A 65 -11.00 6.05 -0.51
N GLY A 66 -11.17 5.57 0.71
CA GLY A 66 -12.40 4.88 1.14
C GLY A 66 -12.74 3.63 0.35
N LEU A 67 -11.75 2.97 -0.21
CA LEU A 67 -11.93 1.76 -1.01
C LEU A 67 -12.02 0.52 -0.14
N ASP A 68 -12.45 -0.58 -0.72
CA ASP A 68 -12.66 -1.83 0.01
C ASP A 68 -11.40 -2.71 0.08
N LEU A 69 -11.49 -3.79 0.84
CA LEU A 69 -10.38 -4.71 1.08
C LEU A 69 -9.89 -5.41 -0.19
N LEU A 70 -10.72 -5.58 -1.21
CA LEU A 70 -10.32 -6.21 -2.47
C LEU A 70 -9.27 -5.37 -3.22
N PHE A 71 -9.31 -4.05 -3.11
CA PHE A 71 -8.23 -3.19 -3.63
C PHE A 71 -6.91 -3.47 -2.93
N ALA A 72 -6.91 -3.62 -1.61
CA ALA A 72 -5.71 -3.98 -0.85
C ALA A 72 -5.18 -5.36 -1.24
N VAL A 73 -6.06 -6.31 -1.50
CA VAL A 73 -5.67 -7.66 -2.00
C VAL A 73 -4.98 -7.56 -3.35
N ALA A 74 -5.54 -6.81 -4.30
CA ALA A 74 -4.96 -6.62 -5.63
C ALA A 74 -3.55 -5.98 -5.54
N ILE A 75 -3.39 -4.96 -4.70
CA ILE A 75 -2.11 -4.30 -4.46
C ILE A 75 -1.11 -5.28 -3.80
N SER A 76 -1.53 -6.00 -2.78
CA SER A 76 -0.69 -6.99 -2.08
C SER A 76 -0.18 -8.08 -3.04
N GLN A 77 -0.99 -8.48 -4.00
CA GLN A 77 -0.61 -9.45 -5.01
C GLN A 77 0.53 -8.93 -5.90
N SER A 78 0.46 -7.67 -6.33
CA SER A 78 1.54 -7.05 -7.10
C SER A 78 2.82 -6.86 -6.26
N LEU A 79 2.68 -6.41 -5.01
CA LEU A 79 3.82 -6.27 -4.10
C LEU A 79 4.52 -7.61 -3.85
N GLY A 80 3.76 -8.67 -3.64
CA GLY A 80 4.29 -10.02 -3.44
C GLY A 80 4.96 -10.59 -4.69
N ALA A 81 4.34 -10.41 -5.85
CA ALA A 81 4.89 -10.87 -7.14
C ALA A 81 6.24 -10.24 -7.48
N CYS A 82 6.45 -8.98 -7.08
CA CYS A 82 7.70 -8.24 -7.28
C CYS A 82 8.67 -8.37 -6.08
N VAL A 83 8.32 -9.12 -5.05
CA VAL A 83 9.12 -9.27 -3.82
C VAL A 83 9.45 -7.90 -3.21
N ALA A 84 8.48 -7.00 -3.16
CA ALA A 84 8.69 -5.63 -2.67
C ALA A 84 9.12 -5.63 -1.19
N PRO A 85 10.26 -5.03 -0.84
CA PRO A 85 10.79 -5.04 0.52
C PRO A 85 10.17 -3.93 1.38
N LEU A 86 8.84 -3.88 1.40
CA LEU A 86 8.09 -2.79 2.01
C LEU A 86 7.02 -3.34 2.96
N PRO A 87 6.83 -2.71 4.13
CA PRO A 87 5.74 -3.06 5.02
C PRO A 87 4.43 -2.51 4.44
N TYR A 88 3.52 -3.37 4.04
CA TYR A 88 2.22 -2.96 3.51
C TYR A 88 1.06 -3.45 4.38
N THR A 89 0.99 -4.75 4.64
CA THR A 89 -0.16 -5.37 5.32
C THR A 89 -0.39 -4.80 6.72
N GLY A 90 0.66 -4.67 7.54
CA GLY A 90 0.52 -4.15 8.89
C GLY A 90 0.03 -2.70 8.91
N PRO A 91 0.81 -1.76 8.39
CA PRO A 91 0.49 -0.34 8.52
C PRO A 91 -0.67 0.13 7.63
N TYR A 92 -0.89 -0.48 6.47
CA TYR A 92 -1.84 0.06 5.50
C TYR A 92 -3.10 -0.79 5.28
N VAL A 93 -3.16 -1.98 5.87
CA VAL A 93 -4.34 -2.86 5.83
C VAL A 93 -4.88 -3.13 7.24
N LEU A 94 -4.07 -3.71 8.12
CA LEU A 94 -4.52 -4.09 9.45
C LEU A 94 -4.79 -2.88 10.34
N ALA A 95 -3.88 -1.92 10.39
CA ALA A 95 -4.03 -0.74 11.23
C ALA A 95 -5.26 0.11 10.83
N PRO A 96 -5.44 0.51 9.55
CA PRO A 96 -6.64 1.25 9.15
C PRO A 96 -7.94 0.48 9.42
N THR A 97 -7.94 -0.83 9.18
CA THR A 97 -9.11 -1.67 9.42
C THR A 97 -9.47 -1.71 10.91
N ALA A 98 -8.49 -1.90 11.78
CA ALA A 98 -8.71 -1.91 13.22
C ALA A 98 -9.23 -0.55 13.73
N ILE A 99 -8.66 0.54 13.27
CA ILE A 99 -9.08 1.90 13.65
C ILE A 99 -10.49 2.18 13.13
N LYS A 100 -10.79 1.83 11.88
CA LYS A 100 -12.12 2.04 11.27
C LYS A 100 -13.23 1.36 12.07
N HIS A 101 -13.00 0.15 12.55
CA HIS A 101 -14.02 -0.66 13.21
C HIS A 101 -13.99 -0.59 14.74
N GLY A 102 -12.86 -0.26 15.35
CA GLY A 102 -12.68 -0.30 16.80
C GLY A 102 -12.52 1.05 17.49
N ALA A 103 -12.19 2.11 16.77
CA ALA A 103 -11.92 3.43 17.35
C ALA A 103 -13.16 4.33 17.36
N ASN A 104 -13.21 5.28 18.32
CA ASN A 104 -14.20 6.35 18.31
C ASN A 104 -13.79 7.45 17.31
N GLN A 105 -14.65 8.47 17.10
CA GLN A 105 -14.40 9.51 16.10
C GLN A 105 -13.14 10.34 16.38
N GLU A 106 -12.88 10.66 17.64
CA GLU A 106 -11.68 11.41 18.04
C GLU A 106 -10.40 10.62 17.75
N GLN A 107 -10.40 9.34 18.09
CA GLN A 107 -9.28 8.44 17.79
C GLN A 107 -9.06 8.26 16.29
N LYS A 108 -10.15 8.11 15.52
CA LYS A 108 -10.06 8.03 14.04
C LYS A 108 -9.40 9.27 13.45
N ASN A 109 -9.85 10.45 13.84
CA ASN A 109 -9.30 11.71 13.37
C ASN A 109 -7.81 11.83 13.70
N ARG A 110 -7.44 11.47 14.93
CA ARG A 110 -6.05 11.55 15.42
C ARG A 110 -5.12 10.57 14.69
N PHE A 111 -5.53 9.32 14.55
CA PHE A 111 -4.66 8.27 14.00
C PHE A 111 -4.60 8.29 12.48
N PHE A 112 -5.71 8.56 11.80
CA PHE A 112 -5.70 8.65 10.35
C PHE A 112 -4.94 9.86 9.82
N GLU A 113 -4.91 10.97 10.55
CA GLU A 113 -4.12 12.14 10.19
C GLU A 113 -2.61 11.83 10.13
N GLY A 114 -2.13 10.91 10.98
CA GLY A 114 -0.73 10.50 11.04
C GLY A 114 -0.32 9.41 10.06
N MET A 115 -1.28 8.89 9.32
CA MET A 115 -1.04 7.86 8.30
C MET A 115 -0.87 8.49 6.93
#